data_b38c280928d13ad572c0bc016e97744d
#
_entry.id   b38c280928d13ad572c0bc016e97744d
#
_cell.length_a   1.000
_cell.length_b   1.000
_cell.length_c   1.000
_cell.angle_alpha   90.00
_cell.angle_beta   90.00
_cell.angle_gamma   90.00
#
_symmetry.space_group_name_H-M   'P 1'
#
loop_
_entity.id
_entity.type
_entity.pdbx_description
1 polymer ?
#
loop_
_entity_poly.entity_id
_entity_poly.type
_entity_poly.pdbx_seq_one_letter_code
_entity_poly.pdbx_strand_id
1 'polypeptide(L)'
;MTDADIQSLTALGTAAISAIEQRGGQARLIGGIAIELTVDRPPGLRRPIVDVDVVTRRADRRTAEAAMAALDLTPDREVNALHGAQRQIWWTKDGRYHLDLFIGELRMCHRLQFEDRLDVPGQALAPEDLLLTKLQIVELTDKDVSDLAALLLGTAANHRRIAELCAADWGLYTTVQDNLGMLDARVARLRPDLVQPVADRAAALSQVLTAEPKRQRW
;
A
#
# COMPACT_ATOMS: atom_id res chain seq x y z
N MET A 1 18.68 8.42 -2.89
CA MET A 1 18.43 6.99 -2.61
C MET A 1 19.03 6.18 -3.73
N THR A 2 19.81 5.21 -3.43
CA THR A 2 20.51 4.34 -4.37
C THR A 2 19.71 3.06 -4.59
N ASP A 3 20.00 2.32 -5.66
CA ASP A 3 19.43 0.99 -5.87
C ASP A 3 19.76 0.05 -4.70
N ALA A 4 20.93 0.25 -4.03
CA ALA A 4 21.31 -0.48 -2.83
C ALA A 4 20.37 -0.22 -1.63
N ASP A 5 19.80 0.97 -1.50
CA ASP A 5 18.80 1.27 -0.46
C ASP A 5 17.50 0.51 -0.71
N ILE A 6 17.03 0.45 -1.97
CA ILE A 6 15.84 -0.32 -2.35
C ILE A 6 16.05 -1.81 -2.08
N GLN A 7 17.22 -2.35 -2.46
CA GLN A 7 17.55 -3.74 -2.19
C GLN A 7 17.55 -4.04 -0.68
N SER A 8 18.13 -3.16 0.15
CA SER A 8 18.16 -3.32 1.60
C SER A 8 16.76 -3.31 2.21
N LEU A 9 15.90 -2.38 1.79
CA LEU A 9 14.51 -2.29 2.24
C LEU A 9 13.68 -3.50 1.76
N THR A 10 13.90 -3.95 0.53
CA THR A 10 13.25 -5.16 0.00
C THR A 10 13.66 -6.40 0.79
N ALA A 11 14.95 -6.55 1.10
CA ALA A 11 15.46 -7.65 1.91
C ALA A 11 14.85 -7.62 3.33
N LEU A 12 14.76 -6.43 3.95
CA LEU A 12 14.14 -6.26 5.26
C LEU A 12 12.67 -6.68 5.23
N GLY A 13 11.91 -6.21 4.24
CA GLY A 13 10.49 -6.55 4.09
C GLY A 13 10.26 -8.04 3.87
N THR A 14 11.04 -8.65 2.98
CA THR A 14 11.00 -10.10 2.70
C THR A 14 11.35 -10.92 3.95
N ALA A 15 12.38 -10.51 4.70
CA ALA A 15 12.76 -11.18 5.95
C ALA A 15 11.65 -11.07 7.00
N ALA A 16 11.00 -9.92 7.10
CA ALA A 16 9.88 -9.70 8.04
C ALA A 16 8.69 -10.62 7.72
N ILE A 17 8.24 -10.67 6.45
CA ILE A 17 7.17 -11.59 6.03
C ILE A 17 7.55 -13.04 6.35
N SER A 18 8.75 -13.49 5.92
CA SER A 18 9.22 -14.86 6.15
C SER A 18 9.29 -15.20 7.63
N ALA A 19 9.77 -14.30 8.48
CA ALA A 19 9.88 -14.51 9.92
C ALA A 19 8.51 -14.63 10.62
N ILE A 20 7.50 -13.90 10.13
CA ILE A 20 6.12 -13.99 10.62
C ILE A 20 5.50 -15.33 10.18
N GLU A 21 5.63 -15.69 8.89
CA GLU A 21 5.07 -16.92 8.33
C GLU A 21 5.69 -18.20 8.94
N GLN A 22 7.01 -18.21 9.18
CA GLN A 22 7.70 -19.32 9.88
C GLN A 22 7.20 -19.54 11.31
N ARG A 23 6.58 -18.53 11.91
CA ARG A 23 5.97 -18.60 13.25
C ARG A 23 4.45 -18.87 13.21
N GLY A 24 3.91 -19.16 12.01
CA GLY A 24 2.49 -19.48 11.80
C GLY A 24 1.57 -18.27 11.68
N GLY A 25 2.11 -17.06 11.61
CA GLY A 25 1.32 -15.84 11.31
C GLY A 25 1.21 -15.58 9.83
N GLN A 26 0.40 -14.58 9.46
CA GLN A 26 0.27 -14.11 8.08
C GLN A 26 0.54 -12.62 7.98
N ALA A 27 1.29 -12.24 6.96
CA ALA A 27 1.60 -10.85 6.67
C ALA A 27 1.84 -10.62 5.19
N ARG A 28 1.65 -9.38 4.74
CA ARG A 28 1.97 -8.95 3.37
C ARG A 28 2.59 -7.56 3.40
N LEU A 29 3.43 -7.30 2.44
CA LEU A 29 3.93 -5.95 2.15
C LEU A 29 2.82 -5.08 1.58
N ILE A 30 2.82 -3.82 1.99
CA ILE A 30 2.05 -2.72 1.39
C ILE A 30 3.01 -1.57 1.07
N GLY A 31 2.51 -0.43 0.61
CA GLY A 31 3.33 0.76 0.40
C GLY A 31 4.38 0.65 -0.71
N GLY A 32 5.47 1.39 -0.55
CA GLY A 32 6.45 1.59 -1.62
C GLY A 32 7.16 0.33 -2.07
N ILE A 33 7.64 -0.49 -1.14
CA ILE A 33 8.36 -1.74 -1.44
C ILE A 33 7.42 -2.79 -2.05
N ALA A 34 6.16 -2.87 -1.58
CA ALA A 34 5.18 -3.76 -2.20
C ALA A 34 4.96 -3.43 -3.67
N ILE A 35 4.84 -2.13 -4.00
CA ILE A 35 4.66 -1.68 -5.39
C ILE A 35 5.90 -1.98 -6.22
N GLU A 36 7.11 -1.77 -5.68
CA GLU A 36 8.36 -2.08 -6.37
C GLU A 36 8.50 -3.57 -6.73
N LEU A 37 7.97 -4.45 -5.88
CA LEU A 37 7.94 -5.90 -6.14
C LEU A 37 6.82 -6.33 -7.09
N THR A 38 5.79 -5.49 -7.26
CA THR A 38 4.60 -5.83 -8.04
C THR A 38 4.69 -5.36 -9.50
N VAL A 39 5.37 -4.22 -9.75
CA VAL A 39 5.45 -3.61 -11.07
C VAL A 39 6.88 -3.25 -11.44
N ASP A 40 7.22 -3.43 -12.72
CA ASP A 40 8.42 -2.80 -13.29
C ASP A 40 8.08 -1.33 -13.60
N ARG A 41 8.60 -0.44 -12.75
CA ARG A 41 8.29 1.00 -12.88
C ARG A 41 8.86 1.59 -14.15
N PRO A 42 8.07 2.29 -14.95
CA PRO A 42 8.60 3.07 -16.05
C PRO A 42 9.69 4.05 -15.56
N PRO A 43 10.75 4.25 -16.34
CA PRO A 43 11.74 5.30 -16.05
C PRO A 43 11.06 6.64 -15.81
N GLY A 44 11.47 7.37 -14.76
CA GLY A 44 10.84 8.65 -14.37
C GLY A 44 9.63 8.54 -13.45
N LEU A 45 9.10 7.34 -13.20
CA LEU A 45 8.18 7.07 -12.09
C LEU A 45 8.91 6.46 -10.87
N ARG A 46 10.22 6.33 -10.91
CA ARG A 46 11.03 5.92 -9.75
C ARG A 46 11.08 7.06 -8.73
N ARG A 47 10.92 6.69 -7.47
CA ARG A 47 10.91 7.61 -6.35
C ARG A 47 11.71 7.08 -5.16
N PRO A 48 12.12 7.92 -4.23
CA PRO A 48 12.69 7.49 -2.97
C PRO A 48 11.68 6.66 -2.16
N ILE A 49 12.15 5.53 -1.61
CA ILE A 49 11.44 4.69 -0.63
C ILE A 49 12.32 4.62 0.60
N VAL A 50 11.81 5.03 1.76
CA VAL A 50 12.61 5.20 2.99
C VAL A 50 12.22 4.23 4.11
N ASP A 51 11.13 3.51 3.92
CA ASP A 51 10.48 2.66 4.90
C ASP A 51 9.97 1.36 4.26
N VAL A 52 9.64 0.42 5.11
CA VAL A 52 8.96 -0.82 4.76
C VAL A 52 7.63 -0.86 5.47
N ASP A 53 6.56 -1.03 4.72
CA ASP A 53 5.21 -1.16 5.27
C ASP A 53 4.77 -2.63 5.21
N VAL A 54 4.38 -3.19 6.33
CA VAL A 54 3.88 -4.57 6.48
C VAL A 54 2.52 -4.54 7.14
N VAL A 55 1.58 -5.33 6.64
CA VAL A 55 0.30 -5.58 7.31
C VAL A 55 0.21 -7.03 7.77
N THR A 56 -0.26 -7.24 8.99
CA THR A 56 -0.53 -8.57 9.58
C THR A 56 -1.95 -8.64 10.13
N ARG A 57 -2.46 -9.84 10.40
CA ARG A 57 -3.76 -10.02 11.08
C ARG A 57 -3.70 -9.55 12.53
N ARG A 58 -4.83 -9.13 13.09
CA ARG A 58 -4.94 -8.82 14.52
C ARG A 58 -4.60 -10.01 15.40
N ALA A 59 -5.03 -11.20 15.00
CA ALA A 59 -4.72 -12.44 15.71
C ALA A 59 -3.22 -12.74 15.75
N ASP A 60 -2.46 -12.33 14.72
CA ASP A 60 -1.04 -12.63 14.54
C ASP A 60 -0.11 -11.52 15.09
N ARG A 61 -0.68 -10.49 15.73
CA ARG A 61 0.09 -9.34 16.26
C ARG A 61 1.29 -9.79 17.10
N ARG A 62 1.10 -10.67 18.08
CA ARG A 62 2.18 -11.15 18.97
C ARG A 62 3.22 -11.96 18.22
N THR A 63 2.78 -12.74 17.24
CA THR A 63 3.66 -13.49 16.34
C THR A 63 4.54 -12.54 15.52
N ALA A 64 3.95 -11.47 14.99
CA ALA A 64 4.68 -10.45 14.24
C ALA A 64 5.67 -9.68 15.15
N GLU A 65 5.28 -9.28 16.36
CA GLU A 65 6.17 -8.64 17.34
C GLU A 65 7.37 -9.54 17.67
N ALA A 66 7.16 -10.84 17.88
CA ALA A 66 8.24 -11.79 18.11
C ALA A 66 9.15 -11.98 16.88
N ALA A 67 8.58 -11.91 15.67
CA ALA A 67 9.33 -11.97 14.42
C ALA A 67 10.22 -10.73 14.26
N MET A 68 9.70 -9.52 14.53
CA MET A 68 10.50 -8.28 14.47
C MET A 68 11.66 -8.30 15.46
N ALA A 69 11.44 -8.76 16.69
CA ALA A 69 12.47 -8.90 17.70
C ALA A 69 13.57 -9.94 17.29
N ALA A 70 13.16 -11.03 16.63
CA ALA A 70 14.11 -12.04 16.14
C ALA A 70 14.96 -11.57 14.94
N LEU A 71 14.56 -10.49 14.27
CA LEU A 71 15.31 -9.79 13.23
C LEU A 71 16.20 -8.66 13.80
N ASP A 72 16.39 -8.61 15.11
CA ASP A 72 17.14 -7.56 15.81
C ASP A 72 16.58 -6.14 15.56
N LEU A 73 15.28 -6.02 15.24
CA LEU A 73 14.63 -4.74 15.13
C LEU A 73 14.26 -4.21 16.53
N THR A 74 14.39 -2.91 16.71
CA THR A 74 14.08 -2.23 17.97
C THR A 74 12.75 -1.50 17.87
N PRO A 75 11.77 -1.77 18.78
CA PRO A 75 10.49 -1.07 18.74
C PRO A 75 10.64 0.40 19.12
N ASP A 76 9.96 1.28 18.40
CA ASP A 76 9.74 2.66 18.82
C ASP A 76 8.77 2.66 20.02
N ARG A 77 9.33 2.82 21.24
CA ARG A 77 8.56 2.65 22.47
C ARG A 77 7.47 3.70 22.65
N GLU A 78 7.71 4.94 22.20
CA GLU A 78 6.77 6.04 22.36
C GLU A 78 5.58 5.87 21.39
N VAL A 79 5.86 5.69 20.10
CA VAL A 79 4.83 5.48 19.10
C VAL A 79 4.03 4.22 19.39
N ASN A 80 4.71 3.12 19.73
CA ASN A 80 4.07 1.83 19.96
C ASN A 80 3.24 1.78 21.25
N ALA A 81 3.58 2.60 22.26
CA ALA A 81 2.75 2.74 23.46
C ALA A 81 1.43 3.45 23.16
N LEU A 82 1.44 4.44 22.26
CA LEU A 82 0.26 5.24 21.91
C LEU A 82 -0.61 4.57 20.83
N HIS A 83 0.01 4.00 19.82
CA HIS A 83 -0.64 3.54 18.58
C HIS A 83 -0.47 2.05 18.28
N GLY A 84 0.30 1.33 19.07
CA GLY A 84 0.73 -0.05 18.80
C GLY A 84 -0.38 -1.09 18.71
N ALA A 85 -1.63 -0.75 19.05
CA ALA A 85 -2.79 -1.59 18.79
C ALA A 85 -3.18 -1.62 17.29
N GLN A 86 -2.79 -0.59 16.51
CA GLN A 86 -3.16 -0.41 15.09
C GLN A 86 -1.94 -0.33 14.18
N ARG A 87 -0.86 0.33 14.63
CA ARG A 87 0.39 0.52 13.91
C ARG A 87 1.55 0.53 14.88
N GLN A 88 2.63 -0.14 14.51
CA GLN A 88 3.87 -0.15 15.26
C GLN A 88 5.03 0.24 14.35
N ILE A 89 6.04 0.90 14.91
CA ILE A 89 7.29 1.24 14.22
C ILE A 89 8.42 0.42 14.83
N TRP A 90 9.23 -0.16 13.95
CA TRP A 90 10.37 -0.98 14.30
C TRP A 90 11.62 -0.51 13.54
N TRP A 91 12.66 -0.14 14.25
CA TRP A 91 13.90 0.41 13.70
C TRP A 91 14.96 -0.67 13.50
N THR A 92 15.72 -0.57 12.40
CA THR A 92 16.97 -1.32 12.26
C THR A 92 17.96 -0.89 13.33
N LYS A 93 18.88 -1.78 13.71
CA LYS A 93 19.86 -1.56 14.79
C LYS A 93 20.73 -0.31 14.59
N ASP A 94 21.02 0.02 13.33
CA ASP A 94 21.76 1.23 12.94
C ASP A 94 20.91 2.48 12.85
N GLY A 95 19.58 2.36 13.07
CA GLY A 95 18.61 3.45 12.97
C GLY A 95 18.40 4.02 11.55
N ARG A 96 18.93 3.33 10.53
CA ARG A 96 18.91 3.82 9.15
C ARG A 96 17.56 3.64 8.49
N TYR A 97 16.88 2.52 8.76
CA TYR A 97 15.60 2.17 8.18
C TYR A 97 14.60 1.81 9.29
N HIS A 98 13.34 1.95 8.97
CA HIS A 98 12.28 1.45 9.84
C HIS A 98 11.26 0.63 9.05
N LEU A 99 10.51 -0.18 9.80
CA LEU A 99 9.40 -0.97 9.34
C LEU A 99 8.16 -0.53 10.10
N ASP A 100 7.11 -0.20 9.36
CA ASP A 100 5.78 0.06 9.86
C ASP A 100 4.96 -1.24 9.81
N LEU A 101 4.53 -1.71 10.97
CA LEU A 101 3.68 -2.88 11.11
C LEU A 101 2.24 -2.46 11.37
N PHE A 102 1.37 -2.61 10.38
CA PHE A 102 -0.06 -2.36 10.48
C PHE A 102 -0.80 -3.62 10.95
N ILE A 103 -1.77 -3.45 11.86
CA ILE A 103 -2.47 -4.55 12.53
C ILE A 103 -3.90 -4.65 12.00
N GLY A 104 -4.11 -5.54 11.02
CA GLY A 104 -5.41 -5.87 10.43
C GLY A 104 -6.00 -4.84 9.48
N GLU A 105 -5.56 -3.60 9.54
CA GLU A 105 -6.09 -2.49 8.74
C GLU A 105 -5.07 -1.40 8.50
N LEU A 106 -5.26 -0.65 7.41
CA LEU A 106 -4.63 0.66 7.21
C LEU A 106 -5.66 1.73 7.52
N ARG A 107 -5.37 2.59 8.49
CA ARG A 107 -6.19 3.73 8.84
C ARG A 107 -5.43 5.01 8.56
N MET A 108 -5.78 5.67 7.47
CA MET A 108 -5.25 6.98 7.08
C MET A 108 -6.43 7.94 6.85
N CYS A 109 -6.69 8.37 5.61
CA CYS A 109 -7.86 9.18 5.29
C CYS A 109 -9.15 8.34 5.35
N HIS A 110 -9.05 7.07 4.99
CA HIS A 110 -10.11 6.08 5.11
C HIS A 110 -9.60 4.83 5.84
N ARG A 111 -10.53 3.92 6.15
CA ARG A 111 -10.22 2.67 6.83
C ARG A 111 -10.27 1.51 5.84
N LEU A 112 -9.13 0.91 5.54
CA LEU A 112 -9.02 -0.26 4.67
C LEU A 112 -8.73 -1.51 5.52
N GLN A 113 -9.64 -2.51 5.46
CA GLN A 113 -9.51 -3.77 6.16
C GLN A 113 -8.76 -4.78 5.31
N PHE A 114 -7.80 -5.49 5.92
CA PHE A 114 -6.98 -6.49 5.23
C PHE A 114 -7.01 -7.88 5.88
N GLU A 115 -7.83 -8.11 6.92
CA GLU A 115 -7.91 -9.40 7.62
C GLU A 115 -8.11 -10.59 6.67
N ASP A 116 -8.97 -10.43 5.64
CA ASP A 116 -9.31 -11.46 4.66
C ASP A 116 -8.47 -11.36 3.39
N ARG A 117 -7.41 -10.53 3.38
CA ARG A 117 -6.63 -10.24 2.17
C ARG A 117 -5.19 -10.73 2.22
N LEU A 118 -4.80 -11.39 3.30
CA LEU A 118 -3.41 -11.84 3.49
C LEU A 118 -3.15 -13.24 2.93
N ASP A 119 -4.19 -13.98 2.53
CA ASP A 119 -4.08 -15.32 1.93
C ASP A 119 -3.73 -15.29 0.42
N VAL A 120 -3.32 -14.13 -0.10
CA VAL A 120 -2.91 -14.01 -1.50
C VAL A 120 -1.51 -14.59 -1.72
N PRO A 121 -1.21 -15.16 -2.89
CA PRO A 121 0.13 -15.61 -3.24
C PRO A 121 1.14 -14.45 -3.27
N GLY A 122 2.40 -14.74 -2.91
CA GLY A 122 3.47 -13.76 -2.96
C GLY A 122 3.63 -12.97 -1.66
N GLN A 123 4.48 -11.95 -1.69
CA GLN A 123 4.89 -11.17 -0.51
C GLN A 123 4.12 -9.86 -0.34
N ALA A 124 3.52 -9.34 -1.40
CA ALA A 124 2.73 -8.10 -1.40
C ALA A 124 1.23 -8.39 -1.41
N LEU A 125 0.41 -7.43 -0.97
CA LEU A 125 -1.02 -7.45 -1.20
C LEU A 125 -1.33 -7.46 -2.70
N ALA A 126 -2.55 -7.89 -3.03
CA ALA A 126 -3.04 -7.87 -4.41
C ALA A 126 -3.03 -6.45 -5.01
N PRO A 127 -2.84 -6.30 -6.32
CA PRO A 127 -2.75 -4.98 -6.98
C PRO A 127 -3.91 -4.04 -6.69
N GLU A 128 -5.13 -4.55 -6.61
CA GLU A 128 -6.31 -3.76 -6.27
C GLU A 128 -6.27 -3.21 -4.85
N ASP A 129 -5.72 -3.96 -3.90
CA ASP A 129 -5.56 -3.50 -2.52
C ASP A 129 -4.43 -2.45 -2.45
N LEU A 130 -3.32 -2.64 -3.18
CA LEU A 130 -2.26 -1.64 -3.30
C LEU A 130 -2.76 -0.33 -3.94
N LEU A 131 -3.58 -0.41 -5.00
CA LEU A 131 -4.23 0.76 -5.59
C LEU A 131 -5.09 1.50 -4.57
N LEU A 132 -5.90 0.78 -3.79
CA LEU A 132 -6.75 1.39 -2.76
C LEU A 132 -5.93 2.09 -1.67
N THR A 133 -4.76 1.55 -1.26
CA THR A 133 -3.90 2.24 -0.28
C THR A 133 -3.48 3.63 -0.75
N LYS A 134 -3.40 3.85 -2.06
CA LYS A 134 -3.04 5.14 -2.66
C LYS A 134 -4.24 5.99 -3.04
N LEU A 135 -5.28 5.39 -3.64
CA LEU A 135 -6.49 6.10 -4.05
C LEU A 135 -7.30 6.67 -2.88
N GLN A 136 -7.14 6.14 -1.66
CA GLN A 136 -7.81 6.66 -0.46
C GLN A 136 -7.24 7.99 0.05
N ILE A 137 -6.08 8.43 -0.42
CA ILE A 137 -5.37 9.62 0.10
C ILE A 137 -6.06 10.87 -0.43
N VAL A 138 -6.54 11.74 0.47
CA VAL A 138 -7.29 12.96 0.09
C VAL A 138 -6.37 13.97 -0.63
N GLU A 139 -5.13 14.12 -0.17
CA GLU A 139 -4.15 15.02 -0.79
C GLU A 139 -2.98 14.20 -1.35
N LEU A 140 -3.07 13.79 -2.62
CA LEU A 140 -2.03 13.05 -3.31
C LEU A 140 -0.75 13.89 -3.41
N THR A 141 0.38 13.29 -3.07
CA THR A 141 1.71 13.82 -3.38
C THR A 141 2.21 13.28 -4.72
N ASP A 142 3.30 13.85 -5.24
CA ASP A 142 3.94 13.34 -6.46
C ASP A 142 4.41 11.88 -6.31
N LYS A 143 4.75 11.45 -5.08
CA LYS A 143 5.07 10.06 -4.79
C LYS A 143 3.85 9.15 -4.99
N ASP A 144 2.68 9.57 -4.53
CA ASP A 144 1.45 8.79 -4.65
C ASP A 144 0.97 8.74 -6.10
N VAL A 145 1.09 9.85 -6.83
CA VAL A 145 0.81 9.91 -8.28
C VAL A 145 1.72 8.95 -9.05
N SER A 146 3.02 8.91 -8.72
CA SER A 146 3.99 7.99 -9.31
C SER A 146 3.62 6.53 -9.04
N ASP A 147 3.24 6.20 -7.80
CA ASP A 147 2.79 4.87 -7.39
C ASP A 147 1.51 4.44 -8.11
N LEU A 148 0.51 5.34 -8.19
CA LEU A 148 -0.76 5.10 -8.88
C LEU A 148 -0.56 4.86 -10.37
N ALA A 149 0.24 5.71 -11.03
CA ALA A 149 0.54 5.54 -12.46
C ALA A 149 1.24 4.21 -12.73
N ALA A 150 2.22 3.84 -11.91
CA ALA A 150 2.94 2.57 -12.04
C ALA A 150 2.00 1.36 -11.86
N LEU A 151 1.13 1.36 -10.85
CA LEU A 151 0.17 0.29 -10.59
C LEU A 151 -0.88 0.17 -11.71
N LEU A 152 -1.45 1.30 -12.16
CA LEU A 152 -2.47 1.30 -13.23
C LEU A 152 -1.91 0.78 -14.55
N LEU A 153 -0.64 1.09 -14.87
CA LEU A 153 -0.01 0.65 -16.11
C LEU A 153 0.55 -0.77 -16.01
N GLY A 154 1.08 -1.15 -14.86
CA GLY A 154 1.86 -2.38 -14.67
C GLY A 154 1.05 -3.58 -14.17
N THR A 155 -0.23 -3.41 -13.82
CA THR A 155 -1.03 -4.50 -13.23
C THR A 155 -2.38 -4.69 -13.90
N ALA A 156 -2.95 -5.91 -13.69
CA ALA A 156 -4.34 -6.24 -14.00
C ALA A 156 -5.16 -6.27 -12.69
N ALA A 157 -5.29 -5.13 -12.01
CA ALA A 157 -6.02 -5.03 -10.76
C ALA A 157 -7.51 -5.37 -10.93
N ASN A 158 -8.09 -6.01 -9.93
CA ASN A 158 -9.51 -6.33 -9.91
C ASN A 158 -10.35 -5.07 -9.63
N HIS A 159 -10.76 -4.35 -10.67
CA HIS A 159 -11.57 -3.14 -10.58
C HIS A 159 -12.90 -3.35 -9.85
N ARG A 160 -13.50 -4.54 -10.00
CA ARG A 160 -14.77 -4.86 -9.33
C ARG A 160 -14.61 -4.87 -7.82
N ARG A 161 -13.50 -5.43 -7.31
CA ARG A 161 -13.22 -5.41 -5.86
C ARG A 161 -13.11 -3.99 -5.33
N ILE A 162 -12.44 -3.08 -6.05
CA ILE A 162 -12.35 -1.67 -5.70
C ILE A 162 -13.75 -1.04 -5.68
N ALA A 163 -14.55 -1.30 -6.70
CA ALA A 163 -15.91 -0.77 -6.81
C ALA A 163 -16.83 -1.25 -5.67
N GLU A 164 -16.76 -2.53 -5.28
CA GLU A 164 -17.55 -3.09 -4.18
C GLU A 164 -17.22 -2.43 -2.83
N LEU A 165 -15.94 -2.14 -2.56
CA LEU A 165 -15.51 -1.42 -1.35
C LEU A 165 -15.98 0.03 -1.36
N CYS A 166 -15.79 0.72 -2.48
CA CYS A 166 -16.27 2.09 -2.67
C CYS A 166 -17.80 2.19 -2.61
N ALA A 167 -18.53 1.18 -3.07
CA ALA A 167 -19.98 1.14 -2.97
C ALA A 167 -20.50 1.06 -1.53
N ALA A 168 -19.71 0.49 -0.63
CA ALA A 168 -20.04 0.37 0.78
C ALA A 168 -19.65 1.59 1.63
N ASP A 169 -18.77 2.46 1.10
CA ASP A 169 -18.27 3.66 1.79
C ASP A 169 -18.30 4.85 0.82
N TRP A 170 -19.25 5.77 1.04
CA TRP A 170 -19.43 6.96 0.18
C TRP A 170 -18.22 7.90 0.24
N GLY A 171 -17.61 8.07 1.41
CA GLY A 171 -16.42 8.90 1.57
C GLY A 171 -15.25 8.35 0.76
N LEU A 172 -15.00 7.04 0.84
CA LEU A 172 -14.00 6.37 0.03
C LEU A 172 -14.31 6.51 -1.47
N TYR A 173 -15.58 6.30 -1.88
CA TYR A 173 -16.00 6.45 -3.26
C TYR A 173 -15.67 7.83 -3.83
N THR A 174 -16.04 8.90 -3.10
CA THR A 174 -15.79 10.28 -3.56
C THR A 174 -14.30 10.57 -3.66
N THR A 175 -13.52 10.21 -2.65
CA THR A 175 -12.05 10.40 -2.67
C THR A 175 -11.40 9.66 -3.84
N VAL A 176 -11.80 8.40 -4.08
CA VAL A 176 -11.26 7.61 -5.20
C VAL A 176 -11.63 8.23 -6.55
N GLN A 177 -12.87 8.66 -6.74
CA GLN A 177 -13.32 9.31 -7.98
C GLN A 177 -12.61 10.64 -8.23
N ASP A 178 -12.45 11.47 -7.19
CA ASP A 178 -11.75 12.75 -7.29
C ASP A 178 -10.27 12.52 -7.69
N ASN A 179 -9.62 11.54 -7.07
CA ASN A 179 -8.24 11.19 -7.39
C ASN A 179 -8.07 10.67 -8.82
N LEU A 180 -8.98 9.80 -9.29
CA LEU A 180 -8.96 9.32 -10.67
C LEU A 180 -9.21 10.45 -11.66
N GLY A 181 -10.11 11.39 -11.35
CA GLY A 181 -10.44 12.54 -12.19
C GLY A 181 -9.32 13.57 -12.31
N MET A 182 -8.38 13.62 -11.34
CA MET A 182 -7.24 14.55 -11.35
C MET A 182 -5.92 13.93 -11.82
N LEU A 183 -5.90 12.62 -12.03
CA LEU A 183 -4.65 11.88 -12.18
C LEU A 183 -3.91 12.24 -13.46
N ASP A 184 -4.58 12.47 -14.57
CA ASP A 184 -4.02 12.88 -15.86
C ASP A 184 -3.25 14.20 -15.75
N ALA A 185 -3.86 15.23 -15.15
CA ALA A 185 -3.24 16.53 -14.93
C ALA A 185 -2.02 16.44 -13.99
N ARG A 186 -2.06 15.52 -13.03
CA ARG A 186 -0.96 15.27 -12.11
C ARG A 186 0.20 14.53 -12.80
N VAL A 187 -0.11 13.48 -13.56
CA VAL A 187 0.87 12.69 -14.32
C VAL A 187 1.55 13.57 -15.40
N ALA A 188 0.83 14.51 -16.01
CA ALA A 188 1.39 15.44 -16.99
C ALA A 188 2.60 16.24 -16.47
N ARG A 189 2.67 16.49 -15.17
CA ARG A 189 3.80 17.20 -14.53
C ARG A 189 5.03 16.31 -14.34
N LEU A 190 4.82 14.99 -14.20
CA LEU A 190 5.88 14.01 -13.94
C LEU A 190 6.35 13.36 -15.24
N ARG A 191 5.42 12.90 -16.05
CA ARG A 191 5.63 12.12 -17.27
C ARG A 191 4.55 12.42 -18.32
N PRO A 192 4.73 13.49 -19.13
CA PRO A 192 3.75 13.88 -20.15
C PRO A 192 3.42 12.77 -21.15
N ASP A 193 4.38 11.90 -21.45
CA ASP A 193 4.24 10.75 -22.36
C ASP A 193 3.35 9.62 -21.81
N LEU A 194 3.10 9.58 -20.49
CA LEU A 194 2.26 8.59 -19.84
C LEU A 194 0.82 9.09 -19.57
N VAL A 195 0.49 10.32 -19.89
CA VAL A 195 -0.82 10.93 -19.60
C VAL A 195 -1.95 10.09 -20.20
N GLN A 196 -1.92 9.85 -21.50
CA GLN A 196 -3.00 9.12 -22.17
C GLN A 196 -3.15 7.67 -21.68
N PRO A 197 -2.07 6.86 -21.59
CA PRO A 197 -2.19 5.52 -21.05
C PRO A 197 -2.74 5.45 -19.62
N VAL A 198 -2.33 6.38 -18.74
CA VAL A 198 -2.84 6.46 -17.36
C VAL A 198 -4.30 6.91 -17.33
N ALA A 199 -4.66 7.94 -18.12
CA ALA A 199 -6.05 8.43 -18.22
C ALA A 199 -7.00 7.32 -18.69
N ASP A 200 -6.62 6.52 -19.68
CA ASP A 200 -7.44 5.40 -20.18
C ASP A 200 -7.68 4.36 -19.07
N ARG A 201 -6.67 4.02 -18.30
CA ARG A 201 -6.79 3.08 -17.17
C ARG A 201 -7.60 3.63 -16.02
N ALA A 202 -7.41 4.91 -15.68
CA ALA A 202 -8.18 5.61 -14.67
C ALA A 202 -9.67 5.71 -15.06
N ALA A 203 -9.96 6.06 -16.32
CA ALA A 203 -11.31 6.10 -16.84
C ALA A 203 -12.01 4.73 -16.81
N ALA A 204 -11.30 3.65 -17.18
CA ALA A 204 -11.84 2.30 -17.11
C ALA A 204 -12.21 1.90 -15.67
N LEU A 205 -11.36 2.22 -14.68
CA LEU A 205 -11.67 2.00 -13.27
C LEU A 205 -12.86 2.85 -12.83
N SER A 206 -12.87 4.16 -13.14
CA SER A 206 -13.96 5.09 -12.80
C SER A 206 -15.32 4.64 -13.35
N GLN A 207 -15.36 4.09 -14.56
CA GLN A 207 -16.59 3.53 -15.15
C GLN A 207 -17.12 2.35 -14.32
N VAL A 208 -16.26 1.43 -13.89
CA VAL A 208 -16.67 0.29 -13.05
C VAL A 208 -17.19 0.79 -11.70
N LEU A 209 -16.51 1.76 -11.08
CA LEU A 209 -16.96 2.37 -9.83
C LEU A 209 -18.33 3.03 -9.98
N THR A 210 -18.57 3.75 -11.08
CA THR A 210 -19.83 4.45 -11.34
C THR A 210 -20.98 3.48 -11.57
N ALA A 211 -20.73 2.38 -12.28
CA ALA A 211 -21.73 1.36 -12.58
C ALA A 211 -22.13 0.53 -11.35
N GLU A 212 -21.26 0.40 -10.33
CA GLU A 212 -21.56 -0.38 -9.13
C GLU A 212 -22.64 0.32 -8.28
N PRO A 213 -23.74 -0.39 -7.91
CA PRO A 213 -24.81 0.19 -7.08
C PRO A 213 -24.32 0.60 -5.69
N LYS A 214 -24.56 1.86 -5.32
CA LYS A 214 -24.11 2.41 -4.02
C LYS A 214 -25.01 1.90 -2.89
N ARG A 215 -24.39 1.34 -1.85
CA ARG A 215 -25.07 0.83 -0.65
C ARG A 215 -25.31 1.94 0.38
N GLN A 216 -24.48 2.96 0.40
CA GLN A 216 -24.63 4.17 1.22
C GLN A 216 -24.63 5.40 0.33
N ARG A 217 -25.48 6.35 0.64
CA ARG A 217 -25.52 7.69 0.02
C ARG A 217 -25.76 8.69 1.14
N TRP A 218 -25.14 9.85 1.03
CA TRP A 218 -25.44 11.00 1.86
C TRP A 218 -26.58 11.79 1.26
#